data_dc1fb8df29ba1cfa9e2fc15094eebff9
#
_entry.id   dc1fb8df29ba1cfa9e2fc15094eebff9
#
_cell.length_a   1.000
_cell.length_b   1.000
_cell.length_c   1.000
_cell.angle_alpha   90.00
_cell.angle_beta   90.00
_cell.angle_gamma   90.00
#
_symmetry.space_group_name_H-M   'P 1'
#
loop_
_entity.id
_entity.type
_entity.pdbx_description
1 polymer ?
#
loop_
_entity_poly.entity_id
_entity_poly.type
_entity_poly.pdbx_seq_one_letter_code
_entity_poly.pdbx_strand_id
1 'polypeptide(L)'
;MTHDKYEAFYLGDYCGILLNKKIVQFDSPYNIHHIPNSQDVVEFFNRGVLVPATVQSHDTLYNEDLGQIKGKLIKNFQSGEKVNLLIQPEDLEHDDSSNLKFQVIDKKFRGTSFIYTLKTPSDLKIPVFVHSHHEHLHAEDEKFGLKTPIYIDHLVCF
;
A
#
# COMPACT_ATOMS: atom_id res chain seq x y z
N MET A 1 15.83 -18.90 12.38
CA MET A 1 14.37 -18.77 12.12
C MET A 1 13.78 -17.91 13.22
N THR A 2 13.02 -16.90 12.89
CA THR A 2 12.37 -15.98 13.84
C THR A 2 10.90 -15.80 13.48
N HIS A 3 10.07 -15.42 14.47
CA HIS A 3 8.69 -15.01 14.25
C HIS A 3 8.53 -13.49 14.12
N ASP A 4 9.59 -12.74 14.40
CA ASP A 4 9.62 -11.29 14.26
C ASP A 4 10.06 -10.92 12.84
N LYS A 5 9.16 -10.29 12.10
CA LYS A 5 9.35 -9.89 10.69
C LYS A 5 10.41 -8.79 10.57
N TYR A 6 10.45 -7.87 11.52
CA TYR A 6 11.41 -6.76 11.51
C TYR A 6 12.80 -7.21 11.88
N GLU A 7 12.92 -8.16 12.85
CA GLU A 7 14.19 -8.78 13.16
C GLU A 7 14.75 -9.50 11.94
N ALA A 8 13.92 -10.28 11.22
CA ALA A 8 14.34 -10.94 9.98
C ALA A 8 14.83 -9.95 8.93
N PHE A 9 14.12 -8.83 8.75
CA PHE A 9 14.49 -7.79 7.77
C PHE A 9 15.75 -7.02 8.18
N TYR A 10 15.99 -6.86 9.47
CA TYR A 10 17.16 -6.13 9.96
C TYR A 10 18.45 -6.97 9.89
N LEU A 11 18.36 -8.28 10.13
CA LEU A 11 19.52 -9.17 10.24
C LEU A 11 19.88 -9.91 8.95
N GLY A 12 18.91 -10.08 8.04
CA GLY A 12 19.10 -10.94 6.86
C GLY A 12 19.28 -10.15 5.57
N ASP A 13 20.30 -10.51 4.78
CA ASP A 13 20.42 -10.04 3.39
C ASP A 13 19.35 -10.68 2.50
N TYR A 14 18.94 -11.90 2.85
CA TYR A 14 17.84 -12.64 2.22
C TYR A 14 16.95 -13.23 3.30
N CYS A 15 15.65 -13.23 3.02
CA CYS A 15 14.63 -13.77 3.90
C CYS A 15 13.73 -14.76 3.17
N GLY A 16 13.32 -15.81 3.85
CA GLY A 16 12.33 -16.77 3.37
C GLY A 16 11.04 -16.68 4.17
N ILE A 17 9.92 -16.49 3.48
CA ILE A 17 8.59 -16.53 4.10
C ILE A 17 8.07 -17.95 4.10
N LEU A 18 7.92 -18.52 5.29
CA LEU A 18 7.45 -19.88 5.49
C LEU A 18 5.96 -19.88 5.83
N LEU A 19 5.12 -20.33 4.92
CA LEU A 19 3.69 -20.53 5.15
C LEU A 19 3.32 -21.98 4.83
N ASN A 20 2.48 -22.58 5.65
CA ASN A 20 1.99 -23.97 5.44
C ASN A 20 3.13 -24.97 5.16
N LYS A 21 4.25 -24.87 5.88
CA LYS A 21 5.47 -25.71 5.74
C LYS A 21 6.19 -25.58 4.40
N LYS A 22 5.90 -24.53 3.60
CA LYS A 22 6.56 -24.24 2.34
C LYS A 22 7.13 -22.83 2.35
N ILE A 23 8.30 -22.64 1.74
CA ILE A 23 8.83 -21.31 1.46
C ILE A 23 8.06 -20.76 0.27
N VAL A 24 7.19 -19.75 0.50
CA VAL A 24 6.34 -19.14 -0.51
C VAL A 24 7.01 -17.98 -1.24
N GLN A 25 7.97 -17.32 -0.58
CA GLN A 25 8.84 -16.32 -1.20
C GLN A 25 10.22 -16.36 -0.52
N PHE A 26 11.28 -16.24 -1.31
CA PHE A 26 12.65 -16.10 -0.83
C PHE A 26 13.33 -15.00 -1.63
N ASP A 27 13.66 -13.88 -0.97
CA ASP A 27 14.20 -12.69 -1.63
C ASP A 27 14.88 -11.76 -0.61
N SER A 28 15.39 -10.62 -1.07
CA SER A 28 15.81 -9.54 -0.19
C SER A 28 14.63 -9.01 0.64
N PRO A 29 14.87 -8.48 1.85
CA PRO A 29 13.83 -7.81 2.65
C PRO A 29 13.05 -6.74 1.88
N TYR A 30 13.76 -5.96 1.06
CA TYR A 30 13.17 -4.93 0.22
C TYR A 30 12.14 -5.50 -0.76
N ASN A 31 12.52 -6.53 -1.52
CA ASN A 31 11.63 -7.16 -2.50
C ASN A 31 10.44 -7.86 -1.83
N ILE A 32 10.67 -8.53 -0.71
CA ILE A 32 9.57 -9.16 0.03
C ILE A 32 8.55 -8.10 0.48
N HIS A 33 9.01 -6.94 0.91
CA HIS A 33 8.14 -5.86 1.35
C HIS A 33 7.42 -5.16 0.21
N HIS A 34 8.15 -4.73 -0.83
CA HIS A 34 7.61 -3.90 -1.90
C HIS A 34 7.04 -4.71 -3.08
N ILE A 35 7.47 -5.95 -3.26
CA ILE A 35 7.10 -6.82 -4.38
C ILE A 35 6.70 -8.20 -3.86
N PRO A 36 5.70 -8.30 -2.98
CA PRO A 36 5.19 -9.61 -2.56
C PRO A 36 4.66 -10.37 -3.77
N ASN A 37 4.98 -11.68 -3.84
CA ASN A 37 4.67 -12.50 -5.01
C ASN A 37 3.24 -13.07 -5.00
N SER A 38 2.54 -13.00 -3.86
CA SER A 38 1.19 -13.54 -3.68
C SER A 38 0.40 -12.77 -2.61
N GLN A 39 -0.92 -12.90 -2.66
CA GLN A 39 -1.82 -12.34 -1.64
C GLN A 39 -1.52 -12.92 -0.25
N ASP A 40 -1.17 -14.20 -0.15
CA ASP A 40 -0.80 -14.84 1.13
C ASP A 40 0.39 -14.13 1.80
N VAL A 41 1.37 -13.67 1.00
CA VAL A 41 2.50 -12.89 1.52
C VAL A 41 2.06 -11.50 1.98
N VAL A 42 1.18 -10.83 1.24
CA VAL A 42 0.58 -9.56 1.65
C VAL A 42 -0.15 -9.70 2.98
N GLU A 43 -1.02 -10.70 3.10
CA GLU A 43 -1.79 -10.99 4.32
C GLU A 43 -0.87 -11.34 5.50
N PHE A 44 0.19 -12.11 5.24
CA PHE A 44 1.19 -12.44 6.27
C PHE A 44 1.81 -11.20 6.89
N PHE A 45 2.10 -10.16 6.12
CA PHE A 45 2.63 -8.89 6.64
C PHE A 45 1.56 -8.00 7.25
N ASN A 46 0.32 -8.11 6.80
CA ASN A 46 -0.80 -7.28 7.25
C ASN A 46 -0.48 -5.77 7.21
N ARG A 47 0.13 -5.31 6.11
CA ARG A 47 0.59 -3.92 5.92
C ARG A 47 0.21 -3.36 4.56
N GLY A 48 -1.01 -3.31 4.27
CA GLY A 48 -1.53 -2.78 3.02
C GLY A 48 -2.91 -3.33 2.76
N VAL A 49 -3.52 -2.85 1.72
CA VAL A 49 -4.84 -3.28 1.28
C VAL A 49 -4.82 -3.59 -0.20
N LEU A 50 -5.64 -4.53 -0.59
CA LEU A 50 -5.89 -4.83 -2.00
C LEU A 50 -7.11 -4.03 -2.44
N VAL A 51 -6.94 -3.19 -3.45
CA VAL A 51 -8.02 -2.40 -4.02
C VAL A 51 -8.32 -2.82 -5.46
N PRO A 52 -9.59 -2.93 -5.86
CA PRO A 52 -9.94 -3.26 -7.23
C PRO A 52 -9.47 -2.15 -8.17
N ALA A 53 -8.85 -2.52 -9.28
CA ALA A 53 -8.40 -1.60 -10.31
C ALA A 53 -8.56 -2.22 -11.70
N THR A 54 -8.59 -1.36 -12.72
CA THR A 54 -8.61 -1.77 -14.12
C THR A 54 -7.33 -1.28 -14.81
N VAL A 55 -6.67 -2.16 -15.52
CA VAL A 55 -5.47 -1.84 -16.29
C VAL A 55 -5.83 -0.96 -17.48
N GLN A 56 -5.26 0.25 -17.57
CA GLN A 56 -5.44 1.15 -18.71
C GLN A 56 -4.30 1.04 -19.72
N SER A 57 -3.07 0.98 -19.21
CA SER A 57 -1.85 0.81 -20.01
C SER A 57 -0.79 0.05 -19.24
N HIS A 58 0.41 -0.08 -19.81
CA HIS A 58 1.57 -0.75 -19.18
C HIS A 58 2.08 -0.07 -17.91
N ASP A 59 1.66 1.15 -17.62
CA ASP A 59 2.11 1.98 -16.50
C ASP A 59 0.97 2.68 -15.77
N THR A 60 -0.30 2.42 -16.13
CA THR A 60 -1.45 3.14 -15.60
C THR A 60 -2.59 2.20 -15.26
N LEU A 61 -3.06 2.31 -14.02
CA LEU A 61 -4.26 1.67 -13.51
C LEU A 61 -5.34 2.72 -13.23
N TYR A 62 -6.57 2.29 -13.16
CA TYR A 62 -7.71 3.12 -12.76
C TYR A 62 -8.49 2.44 -11.65
N ASN A 63 -8.76 3.19 -10.58
CA ASN A 63 -9.68 2.83 -9.51
C ASN A 63 -10.77 3.89 -9.43
N GLU A 64 -12.01 3.50 -9.12
CA GLU A 64 -13.18 4.40 -9.13
C GLU A 64 -13.06 5.57 -8.14
N ASP A 65 -12.48 5.33 -6.95
CA ASP A 65 -12.35 6.35 -5.91
C ASP A 65 -11.05 7.16 -6.03
N LEU A 66 -9.96 6.52 -6.43
CA LEU A 66 -8.62 7.13 -6.48
C LEU A 66 -8.30 7.75 -7.84
N GLY A 67 -9.07 7.40 -8.88
CA GLY A 67 -8.79 7.82 -10.25
C GLY A 67 -7.61 7.07 -10.87
N GLN A 68 -6.80 7.78 -11.67
CA GLN A 68 -5.62 7.21 -12.31
C GLN A 68 -4.47 7.05 -11.33
N ILE A 69 -3.87 5.87 -11.34
CA ILE A 69 -2.69 5.50 -10.55
C ILE A 69 -1.60 5.11 -11.54
N LYS A 70 -0.47 5.82 -11.49
CA LYS A 70 0.68 5.58 -12.38
C LYS A 70 1.81 4.90 -11.66
N GLY A 71 2.59 4.11 -12.38
CA GLY A 71 3.78 3.46 -11.85
C GLY A 71 4.24 2.31 -12.72
N LYS A 72 5.19 1.55 -12.23
CA LYS A 72 5.73 0.40 -12.95
C LYS A 72 4.95 -0.87 -12.60
N LEU A 73 4.21 -1.43 -13.56
CA LEU A 73 3.61 -2.76 -13.43
C LEU A 73 4.71 -3.83 -13.29
N ILE A 74 4.61 -4.63 -12.25
CA ILE A 74 5.59 -5.71 -11.98
C ILE A 74 5.31 -6.96 -12.85
N LYS A 75 4.03 -7.17 -13.18
CA LYS A 75 3.60 -8.26 -14.08
C LYS A 75 2.93 -7.65 -15.30
N ASN A 76 2.93 -8.39 -16.40
CA ASN A 76 2.22 -7.99 -17.61
C ASN A 76 0.74 -8.32 -17.50
N PHE A 77 -0.09 -7.32 -17.75
CA PHE A 77 -1.55 -7.44 -17.83
C PHE A 77 -2.03 -6.81 -19.14
N GLN A 78 -3.20 -7.22 -19.60
CA GLN A 78 -3.83 -6.63 -20.78
C GLN A 78 -4.65 -5.39 -20.41
N SER A 79 -4.73 -4.42 -21.31
CA SER A 79 -5.63 -3.27 -21.14
C SER A 79 -7.08 -3.74 -20.99
N GLY A 80 -7.79 -3.22 -20.01
CA GLY A 80 -9.15 -3.61 -19.63
C GLY A 80 -9.21 -4.75 -18.60
N GLU A 81 -8.10 -5.39 -18.28
CA GLU A 81 -8.05 -6.45 -17.27
C GLU A 81 -8.33 -5.89 -15.86
N LYS A 82 -9.14 -6.61 -15.08
CA LYS A 82 -9.43 -6.26 -13.68
C LYS A 82 -8.42 -6.97 -12.78
N VAL A 83 -7.83 -6.21 -11.87
CA VAL A 83 -6.80 -6.66 -10.95
C VAL A 83 -7.07 -6.15 -9.54
N ASN A 84 -6.43 -6.74 -8.55
CA ASN A 84 -6.36 -6.22 -7.19
C ASN A 84 -4.98 -5.57 -6.99
N LEU A 85 -4.93 -4.24 -6.94
CA LEU A 85 -3.71 -3.47 -6.68
C LEU A 85 -3.41 -3.47 -5.18
N LEU A 86 -2.19 -3.81 -4.82
CA LEU A 86 -1.69 -3.59 -3.47
C LEU A 86 -1.39 -2.10 -3.27
N ILE A 87 -1.97 -1.52 -2.23
CA ILE A 87 -1.63 -0.19 -1.71
C ILE A 87 -1.07 -0.34 -0.29
N GLN A 88 0.17 0.05 -0.11
CA GLN A 88 0.83 0.12 1.19
C GLN A 88 0.70 1.52 1.80
N PRO A 89 0.86 1.69 3.13
CA PRO A 89 0.72 3.00 3.76
C PRO A 89 1.65 4.07 3.19
N GLU A 90 2.82 3.67 2.71
CA GLU A 90 3.87 4.53 2.18
C GLU A 90 3.66 4.94 0.71
N ASP A 91 2.70 4.33 0.01
CA ASP A 91 2.45 4.56 -1.42
C ASP A 91 1.68 5.85 -1.70
N LEU A 92 0.98 6.37 -0.70
CA LEU A 92 0.13 7.55 -0.84
C LEU A 92 0.69 8.71 -0.02
N GLU A 93 0.80 9.87 -0.67
CA GLU A 93 1.29 11.10 -0.04
C GLU A 93 0.13 11.99 0.41
N HIS A 94 0.29 12.61 1.58
CA HIS A 94 -0.63 13.62 2.10
C HIS A 94 -0.49 14.95 1.36
N ASP A 95 -1.62 15.58 1.04
CA ASP A 95 -1.67 16.94 0.49
C ASP A 95 -3.01 17.61 0.83
N ASP A 96 -3.00 18.53 1.78
CA ASP A 96 -4.19 19.27 2.21
C ASP A 96 -4.79 20.16 1.10
N SER A 97 -3.99 20.56 0.12
CA SER A 97 -4.44 21.36 -1.02
C SER A 97 -5.15 20.54 -2.11
N SER A 98 -5.03 19.22 -2.06
CA SER A 98 -5.64 18.34 -3.05
C SER A 98 -7.17 18.35 -3.00
N ASN A 99 -7.79 18.19 -4.17
CA ASN A 99 -9.23 17.99 -4.28
C ASN A 99 -9.67 16.54 -3.99
N LEU A 100 -8.73 15.58 -4.06
CA LEU A 100 -9.00 14.20 -3.72
C LEU A 100 -8.92 14.05 -2.20
N LYS A 101 -10.07 14.04 -1.53
CA LYS A 101 -10.15 14.00 -0.07
C LYS A 101 -11.07 12.88 0.41
N PHE A 102 -10.60 12.17 1.44
CA PHE A 102 -11.33 11.10 2.09
C PHE A 102 -11.48 11.37 3.59
N GLN A 103 -12.43 10.69 4.22
CA GLN A 103 -12.66 10.80 5.65
C GLN A 103 -11.65 9.95 6.43
N VAL A 104 -11.05 10.51 7.47
CA VAL A 104 -10.25 9.77 8.46
C VAL A 104 -11.19 8.98 9.36
N ILE A 105 -11.02 7.66 9.42
CA ILE A 105 -11.81 6.78 10.29
C ILE A 105 -10.99 6.12 11.41
N ASP A 106 -9.67 6.19 11.32
CA ASP A 106 -8.77 5.68 12.37
C ASP A 106 -7.39 6.35 12.24
N LYS A 107 -6.70 6.50 13.36
CA LYS A 107 -5.36 7.08 13.43
C LYS A 107 -4.54 6.37 14.49
N LYS A 108 -3.40 5.78 14.10
CA LYS A 108 -2.50 5.06 15.01
C LYS A 108 -1.12 5.68 15.05
N PHE A 109 -0.68 6.07 16.24
CA PHE A 109 0.69 6.54 16.46
C PHE A 109 1.68 5.38 16.55
N ARG A 110 2.81 5.50 15.85
CA ARG A 110 3.88 4.50 15.80
C ARG A 110 5.26 5.08 16.13
N GLY A 111 5.32 6.01 17.09
CA GLY A 111 6.56 6.67 17.51
C GLY A 111 6.97 7.79 16.56
N THR A 112 7.55 7.48 15.42
CA THR A 112 8.03 8.47 14.43
C THR A 112 7.00 8.81 13.36
N SER A 113 5.83 8.16 13.38
CA SER A 113 4.82 8.27 12.34
C SER A 113 3.41 8.03 12.85
N PHE A 114 2.45 8.46 12.05
CA PHE A 114 1.05 8.05 12.15
C PHE A 114 0.68 7.20 10.93
N ILE A 115 -0.16 6.19 11.15
CA ILE A 115 -0.89 5.52 10.09
C ILE A 115 -2.34 5.96 10.19
N TYR A 116 -2.80 6.68 9.20
CA TYR A 116 -4.20 7.04 9.02
C TYR A 116 -4.91 5.95 8.23
N THR A 117 -6.15 5.66 8.58
CA THR A 117 -7.05 4.85 7.76
C THR A 117 -8.12 5.76 7.18
N LEU A 118 -8.15 5.86 5.87
CA LEU A 118 -9.10 6.68 5.13
C LEU A 118 -10.23 5.82 4.58
N LYS A 119 -11.45 6.34 4.65
CA LYS A 119 -12.64 5.71 4.06
C LYS A 119 -12.99 6.39 2.75
N THR A 120 -13.06 5.60 1.68
CA THR A 120 -13.47 6.07 0.35
C THR A 120 -14.98 5.99 0.15
N PRO A 121 -15.54 6.60 -0.92
CA PRO A 121 -16.97 6.50 -1.23
C PRO A 121 -17.46 5.06 -1.44
N SER A 122 -16.65 4.18 -2.01
CA SER A 122 -16.98 2.75 -2.16
C SER A 122 -16.69 1.89 -0.92
N ASP A 123 -16.48 2.53 0.24
CA ASP A 123 -16.22 1.88 1.54
C ASP A 123 -14.86 1.15 1.64
N LEU A 124 -13.91 1.43 0.76
CA LEU A 124 -12.55 0.95 0.89
C LEU A 124 -11.86 1.65 2.08
N LYS A 125 -11.04 0.90 2.80
CA LYS A 125 -10.24 1.40 3.92
C LYS A 125 -8.78 1.44 3.49
N ILE A 126 -8.26 2.64 3.24
CA ILE A 126 -6.93 2.85 2.67
C ILE A 126 -5.98 3.37 3.76
N PRO A 127 -4.85 2.69 4.02
CA PRO A 127 -3.86 3.17 4.97
C PRO A 127 -2.96 4.22 4.33
N VAL A 128 -2.61 5.27 5.09
CA VAL A 128 -1.65 6.31 4.66
C VAL A 128 -0.67 6.59 5.78
N PHE A 129 0.61 6.57 5.44
CA PHE A 129 1.71 6.92 6.34
C PHE A 129 1.96 8.42 6.34
N VAL A 130 2.14 9.01 7.54
CA VAL A 130 2.54 10.41 7.71
C VAL A 130 3.56 10.51 8.83
N HIS A 131 4.62 11.28 8.63
CA HIS A 131 5.61 11.53 9.69
C HIS A 131 4.97 12.23 10.88
N SER A 132 5.42 11.91 12.12
CA SER A 132 4.86 12.46 13.36
C SER A 132 5.09 13.97 13.53
N HIS A 133 6.07 14.53 12.84
CA HIS A 133 6.36 15.98 12.83
C HIS A 133 5.64 16.73 11.71
N HIS A 134 4.57 16.17 11.16
CA HIS A 134 3.74 16.84 10.17
C HIS A 134 3.04 18.05 10.82
N GLU A 135 2.99 19.18 10.11
CA GLU A 135 2.45 20.44 10.66
C GLU A 135 0.96 20.37 11.02
N HIS A 136 0.19 19.60 10.25
CA HIS A 136 -1.24 19.42 10.46
C HIS A 136 -1.58 17.96 10.76
N LEU A 137 -2.01 17.69 11.98
CA LEU A 137 -2.51 16.39 12.42
C LEU A 137 -4.03 16.34 12.29
N HIS A 138 -4.51 15.49 11.40
CA HIS A 138 -5.95 15.27 11.23
C HIS A 138 -6.55 14.49 12.40
N ALA A 139 -7.74 14.89 12.85
CA ALA A 139 -8.56 14.12 13.77
C ALA A 139 -9.42 13.09 13.02
N GLU A 140 -10.01 12.16 13.77
CA GLU A 140 -11.06 11.31 13.23
C GLU A 140 -12.23 12.17 12.73
N ASP A 141 -12.89 11.72 11.66
CA ASP A 141 -13.95 12.42 10.92
C ASP A 141 -13.50 13.64 10.09
N GLU A 142 -12.27 14.09 10.18
CA GLU A 142 -11.74 15.12 9.30
C GLU A 142 -11.49 14.61 7.87
N LYS A 143 -11.42 15.56 6.93
CA LYS A 143 -11.04 15.28 5.55
C LYS A 143 -9.53 15.30 5.41
N PHE A 144 -9.01 14.28 4.79
CA PHE A 144 -7.58 14.07 4.52
C PHE A 144 -7.35 14.08 3.00
N GLY A 145 -6.52 14.99 2.52
CA GLY A 145 -6.20 15.12 1.10
C GLY A 145 -5.08 14.17 0.68
N LEU A 146 -5.24 13.55 -0.48
CA LEU A 146 -4.19 12.76 -1.12
C LEU A 146 -3.61 13.52 -2.30
N LYS A 147 -2.29 13.55 -2.39
CA LYS A 147 -1.56 14.16 -3.50
C LYS A 147 -1.95 13.50 -4.83
N THR A 148 -2.20 14.33 -5.82
CA THR A 148 -2.51 13.88 -7.18
C THR A 148 -1.59 14.58 -8.20
N PRO A 149 -1.18 13.89 -9.29
CA PRO A 149 -1.53 12.51 -9.65
C PRO A 149 -0.90 11.49 -8.68
N ILE A 150 -1.60 10.36 -8.44
CA ILE A 150 -1.08 9.28 -7.63
C ILE A 150 0.00 8.53 -8.42
N TYR A 151 1.16 8.35 -7.80
CA TYR A 151 2.28 7.59 -8.36
C TYR A 151 2.78 6.57 -7.33
N ILE A 152 2.83 5.30 -7.74
CA ILE A 152 3.33 4.18 -6.93
C ILE A 152 4.46 3.50 -7.69
N ASP A 153 5.66 3.46 -7.11
CA ASP A 153 6.86 2.94 -7.78
C ASP A 153 6.69 1.53 -8.34
N HIS A 154 6.03 0.67 -7.59
CA HIS A 154 5.80 -0.73 -7.93
C HIS A 154 4.31 -1.06 -7.89
N LEU A 155 3.66 -1.12 -9.06
CA LEU A 155 2.27 -1.55 -9.16
C LEU A 155 2.19 -3.08 -9.05
N VAL A 156 2.03 -3.56 -7.82
CA VAL A 156 1.90 -4.99 -7.52
C VAL A 156 0.43 -5.38 -7.57
N CYS A 157 0.10 -6.23 -8.53
CA CYS A 157 -1.27 -6.65 -8.82
C CYS A 157 -1.43 -8.16 -8.79
N PHE A 158 -2.64 -8.59 -8.38
CA PHE A 158 -3.05 -9.98 -8.30
C PHE A 158 -4.37 -10.20 -9.00
#